data_14ba412ecd010386b6fad9e452359f2e
#
_entry.id   14ba412ecd010386b6fad9e452359f2e
#
_cell.length_a   1.000
_cell.length_b   1.000
_cell.length_c   1.000
_cell.angle_alpha   90.00
_cell.angle_beta   90.00
_cell.angle_gamma   90.00
#
_symmetry.space_group_name_H-M   'P 1'
#
loop_
_entity.id
_entity.type
_entity.pdbx_description
1 polymer ?
#
loop_
_entity_poly.entity_id
_entity_poly.type
_entity_poly.pdbx_seq_one_letter_code
_entity_poly.pdbx_strand_id
1 'polypeptide(L)'
;MIGRMRRYFQDLEDRQRIAIALARGARMAARRVDLRDPASWEHSAFSQNGEDGVLDVLRNQLTHSNRSFVEIGAADGIDNNSAWLAIAEKYCGLMVEGDARKSWESPAFGL
;
A
#
# COMPACT_ATOMS: atom_id res chain seq x y z
N MET A 1 -11.15 -25.64 14.28
CA MET A 1 -11.28 -25.98 12.87
C MET A 1 -11.88 -24.83 12.04
N ILE A 2 -12.99 -24.25 12.50
CA ILE A 2 -13.63 -23.09 11.84
C ILE A 2 -12.66 -21.90 11.76
N GLY A 3 -11.87 -21.63 12.80
CA GLY A 3 -10.89 -20.53 12.80
C GLY A 3 -9.77 -20.69 11.78
N ARG A 4 -9.31 -21.92 11.52
CA ARG A 4 -8.27 -22.18 10.49
C ARG A 4 -8.81 -21.98 9.08
N MET A 5 -10.06 -22.41 8.83
CA MET A 5 -10.68 -22.21 7.52
C MET A 5 -10.91 -20.72 7.25
N ARG A 6 -11.35 -19.97 8.26
CA ARG A 6 -11.55 -18.53 8.14
C ARG A 6 -10.24 -17.82 7.79
N ARG A 7 -9.14 -18.18 8.45
CA ARG A 7 -7.80 -17.62 8.13
C ARG A 7 -7.36 -17.97 6.72
N TYR A 8 -7.56 -19.21 6.31
CA TYR A 8 -7.20 -19.65 4.98
C TYR A 8 -7.91 -18.84 3.89
N PHE A 9 -9.23 -18.67 4.01
CA PHE A 9 -10.00 -17.87 3.06
C PHE A 9 -9.63 -16.39 3.12
N GLN A 10 -9.37 -15.85 4.31
CA GLN A 10 -8.93 -14.47 4.46
C GLN A 10 -7.56 -14.25 3.79
N ASP A 11 -6.65 -15.18 3.96
CA ASP A 11 -5.33 -15.11 3.30
C ASP A 11 -5.46 -15.13 1.78
N LEU A 12 -6.35 -15.96 1.24
CA LEU A 12 -6.60 -15.99 -0.20
C LEU A 12 -7.17 -14.68 -0.70
N GLU A 13 -8.13 -14.09 0.00
CA GLU A 13 -8.70 -12.80 -0.36
C GLU A 13 -7.64 -11.69 -0.33
N ASP A 14 -6.82 -11.68 0.70
CA ASP A 14 -5.76 -10.69 0.85
C ASP A 14 -4.72 -10.81 -0.27
N ARG A 15 -4.33 -12.03 -0.63
CA ARG A 15 -3.42 -12.27 -1.76
C ARG A 15 -4.02 -11.80 -3.07
N GLN A 16 -5.32 -12.03 -3.28
CA GLN A 16 -6.01 -11.54 -4.47
C GLN A 16 -6.05 -10.02 -4.51
N ARG A 17 -6.36 -9.38 -3.38
CA ARG A 17 -6.35 -7.92 -3.27
C ARG A 17 -4.97 -7.34 -3.60
N ILE A 18 -3.92 -7.94 -3.06
CA ILE A 18 -2.54 -7.53 -3.33
C ILE A 18 -2.20 -7.73 -4.81
N ALA A 19 -2.54 -8.86 -5.40
CA ALA A 19 -2.27 -9.12 -6.81
C ALA A 19 -2.98 -8.13 -7.73
N ILE A 20 -4.23 -7.81 -7.45
CA ILE A 20 -5.01 -6.83 -8.21
C ILE A 20 -4.39 -5.44 -8.06
N ALA A 21 -4.01 -5.06 -6.85
CA ALA A 21 -3.39 -3.77 -6.58
C ALA A 21 -2.04 -3.63 -7.28
N LEU A 22 -1.21 -4.67 -7.27
CA LEU A 22 0.07 -4.69 -8.00
C LEU A 22 -0.15 -4.56 -9.51
N ALA A 23 -1.15 -5.21 -10.06
CA ALA A 23 -1.50 -5.09 -11.47
C ALA A 23 -1.95 -3.65 -11.82
N ARG A 24 -2.76 -3.02 -10.96
CA ARG A 24 -3.15 -1.62 -11.13
C ARG A 24 -1.94 -0.70 -11.07
N GLY A 25 -1.07 -0.92 -10.08
CA GLY A 25 0.12 -0.12 -9.87
C GLY A 25 1.14 -0.24 -11.00
N ALA A 26 1.16 -1.36 -11.73
CA ALA A 26 2.03 -1.51 -12.89
C ALA A 26 1.75 -0.47 -13.97
N ARG A 27 0.54 0.07 -14.02
CA ARG A 27 0.17 1.14 -14.97
C ARG A 27 0.61 2.52 -14.50
N MET A 28 1.02 2.64 -13.26
CA MET A 28 1.36 3.94 -12.66
C MET A 28 2.54 4.60 -13.38
N ALA A 29 3.55 3.82 -13.74
CA ALA A 29 4.73 4.33 -14.44
C ALA A 29 4.43 4.81 -15.86
N ALA A 30 3.37 4.30 -16.48
CA ALA A 30 2.99 4.67 -17.85
C ALA A 30 2.07 5.90 -17.92
N ARG A 31 1.54 6.38 -16.78
CA ARG A 31 0.65 7.54 -16.78
C ARG A 31 1.41 8.83 -17.07
N ARG A 32 0.70 9.74 -17.70
CA ARG A 32 1.26 11.06 -17.97
C ARG A 32 1.12 11.96 -16.74
N VAL A 33 2.26 12.41 -16.22
CA VAL A 33 2.33 13.28 -15.04
C VAL A 33 2.72 14.69 -15.48
N ASP A 34 1.92 15.68 -15.12
CA ASP A 34 2.27 17.09 -15.22
C ASP A 34 2.60 17.62 -13.82
N LEU A 35 3.85 18.01 -13.61
CA LEU A 35 4.31 18.50 -12.31
C LEU A 35 3.62 19.80 -11.86
N ARG A 36 2.95 20.50 -12.77
CA ARG A 36 2.19 21.72 -12.46
C ARG A 36 0.73 21.43 -12.12
N ASP A 37 0.28 20.21 -12.36
CA ASP A 37 -1.09 19.80 -12.11
C ASP A 37 -1.12 18.58 -11.21
N PRO A 38 -1.23 18.77 -9.87
CA PRO A 38 -1.23 17.64 -8.92
C PRO A 38 -2.34 16.63 -9.16
N ALA A 39 -3.45 17.02 -9.77
CA ALA A 39 -4.51 16.07 -10.10
C ALA A 39 -4.04 15.01 -11.09
N SER A 40 -3.07 15.32 -11.94
CA SER A 40 -2.48 14.36 -12.88
C SER A 40 -1.63 13.30 -12.19
N TRP A 41 -1.25 13.50 -10.93
CA TRP A 41 -0.42 12.57 -10.17
C TRP A 41 -1.23 11.40 -9.63
N GLU A 42 -2.52 11.58 -9.42
CA GLU A 42 -3.35 10.61 -8.75
C GLU A 42 -3.37 9.26 -9.49
N HIS A 43 -3.20 8.19 -8.74
CA HIS A 43 -3.31 6.82 -9.20
C HIS A 43 -3.49 5.92 -7.98
N SER A 44 -4.48 5.05 -8.04
CA SER A 44 -4.76 4.13 -6.94
C SER A 44 -4.38 2.70 -7.31
N ALA A 45 -3.45 2.14 -6.55
CA ALA A 45 -3.19 0.70 -6.52
C ALA A 45 -3.83 0.09 -5.26
N PHE A 46 -3.34 0.49 -4.10
CA PHE A 46 -3.88 0.11 -2.80
C PHE A 46 -4.76 1.20 -2.20
N SER A 47 -4.39 2.46 -2.37
CA SER A 47 -5.09 3.60 -1.79
C SER A 47 -6.43 3.85 -2.48
N GLN A 48 -7.32 4.61 -1.81
CA GLN A 48 -8.68 4.80 -2.27
C GLN A 48 -8.85 6.02 -3.18
N ASN A 49 -8.06 7.06 -2.97
CA ASN A 49 -8.26 8.37 -3.59
C ASN A 49 -7.07 8.87 -4.40
N GLY A 50 -6.28 7.97 -4.95
CA GLY A 50 -5.16 8.33 -5.81
C GLY A 50 -3.87 8.66 -5.07
N GLU A 51 -3.80 8.43 -3.77
CA GLU A 51 -2.64 8.78 -2.95
C GLU A 51 -1.37 8.05 -3.37
N ASP A 52 -1.48 6.83 -3.86
CA ASP A 52 -0.30 6.08 -4.33
C ASP A 52 0.45 6.84 -5.41
N GLY A 53 -0.28 7.39 -6.37
CA GLY A 53 0.31 8.18 -7.44
C GLY A 53 0.92 9.49 -6.95
N VAL A 54 0.26 10.16 -6.02
CA VAL A 54 0.78 11.38 -5.40
C VAL A 54 2.09 11.10 -4.68
N LEU A 55 2.12 10.06 -3.85
CA LEU A 55 3.34 9.65 -3.15
C LEU A 55 4.44 9.23 -4.11
N ASP A 56 4.09 8.56 -5.22
CA ASP A 56 5.06 8.17 -6.23
C ASP A 56 5.77 9.37 -6.83
N VAL A 57 5.04 10.42 -7.17
CA VAL A 57 5.64 11.66 -7.69
C VAL A 57 6.52 12.32 -6.63
N LEU A 58 6.03 12.44 -5.40
CA LEU A 58 6.78 13.09 -4.33
C LEU A 58 8.06 12.34 -3.98
N ARG A 59 8.01 11.02 -3.84
CA ARG A 59 9.20 10.23 -3.51
C ARG A 59 10.26 10.28 -4.59
N ASN A 60 9.85 10.35 -5.86
CA ASN A 60 10.78 10.44 -6.98
C ASN A 60 11.51 11.77 -7.06
N GLN A 61 11.06 12.78 -6.33
CA GLN A 61 11.74 14.08 -6.23
C GLN A 61 12.77 14.12 -5.10
N LEU A 62 12.81 13.10 -4.26
CA LEU A 62 13.79 13.04 -3.16
C LEU A 62 15.15 12.59 -3.71
N THR A 63 16.20 13.33 -3.34
CA THR A 63 17.57 13.03 -3.78
C THR A 63 18.26 11.98 -2.93
N HIS A 64 17.91 11.88 -1.65
CA HIS A 64 18.53 10.95 -0.70
C HIS A 64 17.46 10.32 0.19
N SER A 65 16.60 9.49 -0.42
CA SER A 65 15.56 8.78 0.33
C SER A 65 16.19 7.66 1.16
N ASN A 66 15.81 7.59 2.44
CA ASN A 66 16.14 6.45 3.28
C ASN A 66 15.20 5.24 3.05
N ARG A 67 14.25 5.37 2.15
CA ARG A 67 13.27 4.34 1.79
C ARG A 67 12.52 3.79 3.01
N SER A 68 12.10 4.68 3.88
CA SER A 68 11.34 4.32 5.07
C SER A 68 10.09 5.17 5.21
N PHE A 69 9.13 4.65 5.97
CA PHE A 69 7.85 5.32 6.20
C PHE A 69 7.32 5.02 7.59
N VAL A 70 6.39 5.86 8.04
CA VAL A 70 5.54 5.60 9.21
C VAL A 70 4.10 5.83 8.80
N GLU A 71 3.24 4.85 9.04
CA GLU A 71 1.80 4.93 8.78
C GLU A 71 1.04 4.80 10.09
N ILE A 72 0.26 5.80 10.42
CA ILE A 72 -0.59 5.80 11.62
C ILE A 72 -2.03 5.51 11.18
N GLY A 73 -2.70 4.59 11.85
CA GLY A 73 -4.02 4.13 11.44
C GLY A 73 -3.96 3.22 10.23
N ALA A 74 -3.02 2.27 10.24
CA ALA A 74 -2.71 1.44 9.09
C ALA A 74 -3.79 0.40 8.76
N ALA A 75 -4.77 0.20 9.62
CA ALA A 75 -5.81 -0.80 9.47
C ALA A 75 -5.21 -2.20 9.22
N ASP A 76 -5.61 -2.88 8.16
CA ASP A 76 -5.07 -4.19 7.79
C ASP A 76 -3.72 -4.11 7.05
N GLY A 77 -3.20 -2.93 6.82
CA GLY A 77 -1.92 -2.71 6.14
C GLY A 77 -1.99 -2.81 4.62
N ILE A 78 -3.16 -3.07 4.06
CA ILE A 78 -3.34 -3.16 2.60
C ILE A 78 -4.07 -1.92 2.07
N ASP A 79 -5.03 -1.45 2.82
CA ASP A 79 -5.94 -0.39 2.38
C ASP A 79 -5.51 0.94 2.98
N ASN A 80 -4.27 1.34 2.73
CA ASN A 80 -3.69 2.55 3.28
C ASN A 80 -2.69 3.19 2.30
N ASN A 81 -2.11 4.31 2.71
CA ASN A 81 -1.28 5.12 1.83
C ASN A 81 0.15 4.58 1.66
N SER A 82 0.62 3.72 2.53
CA SER A 82 1.99 3.20 2.46
C SER A 82 2.09 1.77 1.95
N ALA A 83 0.97 1.12 1.66
CA ALA A 83 0.97 -0.27 1.19
C ALA A 83 1.77 -0.44 -0.10
N TRP A 84 1.63 0.48 -1.06
CA TRP A 84 2.42 0.43 -2.30
C TRP A 84 3.92 0.53 -2.01
N LEU A 85 4.32 1.44 -1.14
CA LEU A 85 5.73 1.61 -0.76
C LEU A 85 6.29 0.33 -0.12
N ALA A 86 5.52 -0.27 0.79
CA ALA A 86 5.96 -1.46 1.51
C ALA A 86 6.02 -2.69 0.62
N ILE A 87 4.98 -2.94 -0.16
CA ILE A 87 4.80 -4.19 -0.89
C ILE A 87 5.49 -4.16 -2.25
N ALA A 88 5.25 -3.13 -3.05
CA ALA A 88 5.80 -3.03 -4.39
C ALA A 88 7.22 -2.46 -4.42
N GLU A 89 7.45 -1.40 -3.66
CA GLU A 89 8.72 -0.66 -3.69
C GLU A 89 9.70 -1.13 -2.61
N LYS A 90 9.29 -2.03 -1.74
CA LYS A 90 10.12 -2.67 -0.71
C LYS A 90 10.72 -1.66 0.28
N TYR A 91 9.97 -0.62 0.61
CA TYR A 91 10.35 0.29 1.68
C TYR A 91 10.22 -0.40 3.03
N CYS A 92 11.08 -0.05 3.98
CA CYS A 92 10.94 -0.43 5.37
C CYS A 92 10.11 0.60 6.11
N GLY A 93 9.27 0.17 7.04
CA GLY A 93 8.45 1.12 7.73
C GLY A 93 7.79 0.58 8.99
N LEU A 94 7.15 1.49 9.70
CA LEU A 94 6.35 1.20 10.88
C LEU A 94 4.90 1.50 10.56
N MET A 95 4.05 0.49 10.72
CA MET A 95 2.61 0.66 10.64
C MET A 95 2.02 0.56 12.04
N VAL A 96 1.25 1.56 12.43
CA VAL A 96 0.63 1.64 13.75
C VAL A 96 -0.88 1.57 13.58
N GLU A 97 -1.51 0.63 14.28
CA GLU A 97 -2.94 0.45 14.29
C GLU A 97 -3.44 0.34 15.73
N GLY A 98 -4.43 1.16 16.08
CA GLY A 98 -5.04 1.17 17.40
C GLY A 98 -5.96 -0.01 17.67
N ASP A 99 -6.46 -0.67 16.64
CA ASP A 99 -7.27 -1.87 16.76
C ASP A 99 -6.38 -3.11 16.69
N ALA A 100 -6.14 -3.75 17.82
CA ALA A 100 -5.27 -4.91 17.92
C ALA A 100 -5.71 -6.06 17.01
N ARG A 101 -7.01 -6.20 16.76
CA ARG A 101 -7.52 -7.25 15.87
C ARG A 101 -7.08 -7.07 14.43
N LYS A 102 -6.98 -5.83 13.98
CA LYS A 102 -6.53 -5.52 12.62
C LYS A 102 -5.03 -5.68 12.45
N SER A 103 -4.25 -5.30 13.47
CA SER A 103 -2.79 -5.37 13.40
C SER A 103 -2.24 -6.79 13.35
N TRP A 104 -2.93 -7.72 14.01
CA TRP A 104 -2.51 -9.13 14.02
C TRP A 104 -2.73 -9.86 12.70
N GLU A 105 -3.68 -9.42 11.91
CA GLU A 105 -4.09 -10.09 10.68
C GLU A 105 -3.54 -9.44 9.42
N SER A 106 -2.66 -8.47 9.57
CA SER A 106 -2.17 -7.71 8.43
C SER A 106 -1.18 -8.50 7.59
N PRO A 107 -1.46 -8.73 6.30
CA PRO A 107 -0.51 -9.35 5.38
C PRO A 107 0.68 -8.44 5.07
N ALA A 108 0.57 -7.12 5.30
CA ALA A 108 1.66 -6.19 5.06
C ALA A 108 2.80 -6.35 6.06
N PHE A 109 2.56 -6.96 7.21
CA PHE A 109 3.62 -7.27 8.17
C PHE A 109 4.40 -8.54 7.81
N GLY A 110 4.09 -9.19 6.70
CA GLY A 110 4.95 -10.20 6.09
C GLY A 110 5.02 -11.53 6.80
N LEU A 111 4.10 -11.77 7.66
CA LEU A 111 4.13 -12.96 8.47
C LEU A 111 2.95 -13.89 8.15
#